data_32c823ddfcf17eb0e4335b6b9f7ad972
#
_entry.id   32c823ddfcf17eb0e4335b6b9f7ad972
#
_cell.length_a   1.000
_cell.length_b   1.000
_cell.length_c   1.000
_cell.angle_alpha   90.00
_cell.angle_beta   90.00
_cell.angle_gamma   90.00
#
_symmetry.space_group_name_H-M   'P 1'
#
loop_
_entity.id
_entity.type
_entity.pdbx_description
1 polymer ?
#
loop_
_entity_poly.entity_id
_entity_poly.type
_entity_poly.pdbx_seq_one_letter_code
_entity_poly.pdbx_strand_id
1 'polypeptide(L)'
;MFKIRAKKVSDKEYLIEVWDDDLMVQTKLAKNIIERDKIVFDLCDMHNIVDVEYINMTKFQEIKDPADEAIPVLPYTDAFQLEDYVATRNSEVFDRILEAVEEGIMNKKKKIKLFQISNTGVYIDSLKRDWPAGLRVAHEYFLEVEDYDKCKKCIDLLDKLKAKLEC
;
A
#
# COMPACT_ATOMS: atom_id res chain seq x y z
N MET A 1 -21.34 -9.08 -22.89
CA MET A 1 -20.84 -8.88 -21.51
C MET A 1 -19.46 -8.22 -21.59
N PHE A 2 -19.31 -7.03 -20.99
CA PHE A 2 -18.06 -6.30 -21.10
C PHE A 2 -16.95 -6.94 -20.28
N LYS A 3 -15.74 -6.99 -20.86
CA LYS A 3 -14.49 -7.42 -20.23
C LYS A 3 -13.38 -6.43 -20.53
N ILE A 4 -12.49 -6.25 -19.59
CA ILE A 4 -11.26 -5.49 -19.81
C ILE A 4 -10.08 -6.47 -19.89
N ARG A 5 -9.24 -6.29 -20.90
CA ARG A 5 -7.96 -6.98 -21.05
C ARG A 5 -6.83 -5.97 -21.01
N ALA A 6 -5.95 -6.10 -20.04
CA ALA A 6 -4.75 -5.29 -19.95
C ALA A 6 -3.54 -6.15 -20.35
N LYS A 7 -2.78 -5.72 -21.37
CA LYS A 7 -1.60 -6.42 -21.88
C LYS A 7 -0.36 -5.56 -21.68
N LYS A 8 0.74 -6.13 -21.21
CA LYS A 8 2.04 -5.48 -21.25
C LYS A 8 2.61 -5.58 -22.68
N VAL A 9 2.85 -4.45 -23.34
CA VAL A 9 3.40 -4.39 -24.72
C VAL A 9 4.89 -4.09 -24.74
N SER A 10 5.39 -3.36 -23.73
CA SER A 10 6.82 -3.10 -23.52
C SER A 10 7.10 -2.94 -22.03
N ASP A 11 8.36 -2.70 -21.66
CA ASP A 11 8.74 -2.55 -20.25
C ASP A 11 8.04 -1.38 -19.54
N LYS A 12 7.53 -0.42 -20.31
CA LYS A 12 6.87 0.78 -19.78
C LYS A 12 5.46 1.00 -20.32
N GLU A 13 4.99 0.17 -21.26
CA GLU A 13 3.72 0.41 -21.94
C GLU A 13 2.73 -0.75 -21.77
N TYR A 14 1.48 -0.39 -21.58
CA TYR A 14 0.38 -1.32 -21.39
C TYR A 14 -0.75 -0.98 -22.37
N LEU A 15 -1.24 -1.97 -23.09
CA LEU A 15 -2.43 -1.88 -23.93
C LEU A 15 -3.64 -2.34 -23.13
N ILE A 16 -4.66 -1.51 -23.04
CA ILE A 16 -5.91 -1.79 -22.35
C ILE A 16 -7.00 -1.87 -23.39
N GLU A 17 -7.65 -3.03 -23.47
CA GLU A 17 -8.70 -3.34 -24.42
C GLU A 17 -10.01 -3.56 -23.68
N VAL A 18 -11.10 -2.96 -24.20
CA VAL A 18 -12.46 -3.25 -23.72
C VAL A 18 -13.13 -4.12 -24.76
N TRP A 19 -13.67 -5.23 -24.32
CA TRP A 19 -14.36 -6.21 -25.14
C TRP A 19 -15.81 -6.34 -24.72
N ASP A 20 -16.74 -6.38 -25.70
CA ASP A 20 -18.12 -6.78 -25.51
C ASP A 20 -18.29 -8.13 -26.18
N ASP A 21 -18.41 -9.18 -25.38
CA ASP A 21 -18.30 -10.58 -25.80
C ASP A 21 -17.03 -10.81 -26.63
N ASP A 22 -17.12 -11.05 -27.92
CA ASP A 22 -15.99 -11.29 -28.83
C ASP A 22 -15.59 -10.05 -29.65
N LEU A 23 -16.24 -8.91 -29.43
CA LEU A 23 -15.96 -7.67 -30.18
C LEU A 23 -15.14 -6.69 -29.33
N MET A 24 -13.97 -6.32 -29.85
CA MET A 24 -13.17 -5.25 -29.23
C MET A 24 -13.80 -3.89 -29.56
N VAL A 25 -14.30 -3.19 -28.53
CA VAL A 25 -15.03 -1.93 -28.68
C VAL A 25 -14.18 -0.70 -28.39
N GLN A 26 -13.13 -0.83 -27.60
CA GLN A 26 -12.26 0.29 -27.24
C GLN A 26 -10.84 -0.19 -26.91
N THR A 27 -9.85 0.68 -27.22
CA THR A 27 -8.45 0.49 -26.79
C THR A 27 -7.88 1.77 -26.21
N LYS A 28 -7.01 1.63 -25.21
CA LYS A 28 -6.21 2.71 -24.65
C LYS A 28 -4.79 2.23 -24.40
N LEU A 29 -3.82 3.13 -24.51
CA LEU A 29 -2.42 2.88 -24.21
C LEU A 29 -2.04 3.62 -22.92
N ALA A 30 -1.42 2.92 -21.98
CA ALA A 30 -0.86 3.49 -20.76
C ALA A 30 0.67 3.43 -20.80
N LYS A 31 1.33 4.51 -20.40
CA LYS A 31 2.80 4.66 -20.42
C LYS A 31 3.50 4.16 -19.17
N ASN A 32 2.73 3.78 -18.17
CA ASN A 32 3.23 3.22 -16.91
C ASN A 32 2.10 2.50 -16.18
N ILE A 33 2.47 1.80 -15.10
CA ILE A 33 1.54 0.99 -14.31
C ILE A 33 0.44 1.83 -13.63
N ILE A 34 0.77 3.05 -13.19
CA ILE A 34 -0.18 3.94 -12.51
C ILE A 34 -1.24 4.43 -13.49
N GLU A 35 -0.82 4.83 -14.70
CA GLU A 35 -1.73 5.24 -15.75
C GLU A 35 -2.61 4.07 -16.23
N ARG A 36 -2.05 2.85 -16.33
CA ARG A 36 -2.81 1.63 -16.61
C ARG A 36 -3.93 1.43 -15.60
N ASP A 37 -3.60 1.47 -14.31
CA ASP A 37 -4.56 1.18 -13.25
C ASP A 37 -5.65 2.25 -13.19
N LYS A 38 -5.30 3.52 -13.42
CA LYS A 38 -6.27 4.60 -13.53
C LYS A 38 -7.22 4.37 -14.72
N ILE A 39 -6.67 4.05 -15.90
CA ILE A 39 -7.48 3.79 -17.09
C ILE A 39 -8.41 2.57 -16.89
N VAL A 40 -7.89 1.49 -16.31
CA VAL A 40 -8.69 0.30 -16.01
C VAL A 40 -9.82 0.64 -15.05
N PHE A 41 -9.54 1.38 -13.99
CA PHE A 41 -10.53 1.82 -13.02
C PHE A 41 -11.63 2.66 -13.68
N ASP A 42 -11.25 3.71 -14.43
CA ASP A 42 -12.19 4.59 -15.14
C ASP A 42 -13.09 3.81 -16.10
N LEU A 43 -12.54 2.78 -16.77
CA LEU A 43 -13.29 1.93 -17.71
C LEU A 43 -14.21 0.94 -16.97
N CYS A 44 -13.78 0.41 -15.84
CA CYS A 44 -14.62 -0.45 -15.00
C CYS A 44 -15.85 0.31 -14.51
N ASP A 45 -15.67 1.53 -14.02
CA ASP A 45 -16.75 2.39 -13.54
C ASP A 45 -17.69 2.80 -14.70
N MET A 46 -17.12 3.22 -15.83
CA MET A 46 -17.90 3.65 -17.01
C MET A 46 -18.78 2.54 -17.59
N HIS A 47 -18.32 1.32 -17.63
CA HIS A 47 -18.99 0.18 -18.24
C HIS A 47 -19.59 -0.80 -17.23
N ASN A 48 -19.51 -0.52 -15.95
CA ASN A 48 -19.94 -1.39 -14.85
C ASN A 48 -19.32 -2.81 -14.95
N ILE A 49 -18.01 -2.86 -15.23
CA ILE A 49 -17.25 -4.09 -15.46
C ILE A 49 -16.67 -4.58 -14.13
N VAL A 50 -16.91 -5.85 -13.83
CA VAL A 50 -16.40 -6.52 -12.61
C VAL A 50 -15.20 -7.41 -12.93
N ASP A 51 -15.01 -7.82 -14.18
CA ASP A 51 -14.00 -8.79 -14.59
C ASP A 51 -12.90 -8.14 -15.43
N VAL A 52 -11.67 -8.15 -14.92
CA VAL A 52 -10.48 -7.61 -15.58
C VAL A 52 -9.47 -8.73 -15.79
N GLU A 53 -9.17 -9.04 -17.03
CA GLU A 53 -8.17 -10.04 -17.41
C GLU A 53 -6.81 -9.37 -17.69
N TYR A 54 -5.78 -9.78 -16.97
CA TYR A 54 -4.41 -9.33 -17.18
C TYR A 54 -3.63 -10.36 -18.00
N ILE A 55 -3.31 -10.03 -19.26
CA ILE A 55 -2.64 -10.94 -20.20
C ILE A 55 -1.17 -10.56 -20.35
N ASN A 56 -0.27 -11.56 -20.37
CA ASN A 56 1.19 -11.37 -20.52
C ASN A 56 1.82 -10.40 -19.50
N MET A 57 1.09 -10.06 -18.50
CA MET A 57 1.74 -9.71 -17.28
C MET A 57 2.21 -11.05 -16.75
N THR A 58 3.50 -11.37 -16.90
CA THR A 58 4.14 -12.20 -15.90
C THR A 58 3.48 -11.72 -14.61
N LYS A 59 2.69 -12.61 -13.96
CA LYS A 59 2.34 -12.38 -12.57
C LYS A 59 3.59 -11.74 -12.06
N PHE A 60 3.53 -10.48 -11.64
CA PHE A 60 4.65 -9.90 -10.98
C PHE A 60 5.08 -11.02 -10.05
N GLN A 61 6.12 -11.75 -10.39
CA GLN A 61 6.93 -12.33 -9.37
C GLN A 61 7.38 -11.05 -8.70
N GLU A 62 6.57 -10.63 -7.72
CA GLU A 62 7.08 -9.82 -6.67
C GLU A 62 8.41 -10.46 -6.39
N ILE A 63 9.48 -9.77 -6.76
CA ILE A 63 10.74 -9.97 -6.09
C ILE A 63 10.39 -9.46 -4.71
N LYS A 64 9.70 -10.32 -3.94
CA LYS A 64 9.43 -10.10 -2.54
C LYS A 64 10.82 -10.14 -1.94
N ASP A 65 11.33 -8.95 -1.68
CA ASP A 65 12.39 -8.85 -0.70
C ASP A 65 11.86 -9.66 0.49
N PRO A 66 12.60 -10.67 1.01
CA PRO A 66 12.16 -11.43 2.18
C PRO A 66 11.67 -10.53 3.32
N ALA A 67 12.16 -9.28 3.40
CA ALA A 67 11.67 -8.26 4.30
C ALA A 67 10.25 -7.76 3.95
N ASP A 68 9.79 -7.90 2.71
CA ASP A 68 8.45 -7.45 2.28
C ASP A 68 7.35 -8.48 2.59
N GLU A 69 7.69 -9.74 2.92
CA GLU A 69 6.69 -10.76 3.33
C GLU A 69 5.97 -10.42 4.63
N ALA A 70 6.60 -9.61 5.48
CA ALA A 70 6.02 -9.16 6.74
C ALA A 70 5.15 -7.89 6.62
N ILE A 71 5.06 -7.30 5.41
CA ILE A 71 4.30 -6.06 5.22
C ILE A 71 2.82 -6.38 4.99
N PRO A 72 1.91 -5.93 5.87
CA PRO A 72 0.49 -6.19 5.72
C PRO A 72 -0.05 -5.59 4.42
N VAL A 73 -0.91 -6.35 3.75
CA VAL A 73 -1.58 -5.91 2.52
C VAL A 73 -2.91 -5.29 2.87
N LEU A 74 -3.10 -4.02 2.55
CA LEU A 74 -4.40 -3.38 2.62
C LEU A 74 -5.22 -3.81 1.39
N PRO A 75 -6.45 -4.30 1.55
CA PRO A 75 -7.32 -4.53 0.41
C PRO A 75 -7.50 -3.21 -0.34
N TYR A 76 -7.32 -3.24 -1.67
CA TYR A 76 -7.54 -2.04 -2.47
C TYR A 76 -9.02 -1.70 -2.44
N THR A 77 -9.24 -0.51 -2.00
CA THR A 77 -10.56 0.05 -1.88
C THR A 77 -10.38 1.54 -2.14
N ASP A 78 -11.44 2.22 -2.51
CA ASP A 78 -11.38 3.67 -2.63
C ASP A 78 -10.93 4.33 -1.30
N ALA A 79 -10.64 5.62 -1.33
CA ALA A 79 -10.14 6.35 -0.16
C ALA A 79 -11.09 6.22 1.06
N PHE A 80 -12.38 6.04 0.81
CA PHE A 80 -13.41 5.88 1.85
C PHE A 80 -13.26 4.54 2.60
N GLN A 81 -12.95 3.46 1.89
CA GLN A 81 -12.74 2.15 2.50
C GLN A 81 -11.40 2.08 3.23
N LEU A 82 -10.40 2.88 2.83
CA LEU A 82 -9.14 2.98 3.57
C LEU A 82 -9.35 3.62 4.95
N GLU A 83 -10.15 4.70 5.02
CA GLU A 83 -10.50 5.35 6.28
C GLU A 83 -11.29 4.39 7.19
N ASP A 84 -12.25 3.66 6.64
CA ASP A 84 -13.03 2.66 7.37
C ASP A 84 -12.18 1.48 7.83
N TYR A 85 -11.25 1.01 7.00
CA TYR A 85 -10.28 -0.02 7.37
C TYR A 85 -9.40 0.42 8.53
N VAL A 86 -8.85 1.63 8.46
CA VAL A 86 -8.03 2.18 9.54
C VAL A 86 -8.86 2.37 10.80
N ALA A 87 -10.10 2.83 10.70
CA ALA A 87 -11.00 3.01 11.84
C ALA A 87 -11.40 1.70 12.52
N THR A 88 -11.56 0.62 11.75
CA THR A 88 -12.00 -0.70 12.27
C THR A 88 -10.86 -1.59 12.74
N ARG A 89 -9.61 -1.35 12.26
CA ARG A 89 -8.42 -2.16 12.58
C ARG A 89 -7.29 -1.37 13.19
N ASN A 90 -7.62 -0.42 14.02
CA ASN A 90 -6.65 0.46 14.68
C ASN A 90 -5.49 -0.29 15.34
N SER A 91 -5.76 -1.42 16.01
CA SER A 91 -4.71 -2.22 16.66
C SER A 91 -3.65 -2.69 15.66
N GLU A 92 -4.08 -3.29 14.55
CA GLU A 92 -3.15 -3.82 13.52
C GLU A 92 -2.34 -2.69 12.87
N VAL A 93 -2.96 -1.52 12.67
CA VAL A 93 -2.31 -0.35 12.08
C VAL A 93 -1.23 0.20 13.02
N PHE A 94 -1.54 0.36 14.30
CA PHE A 94 -0.59 0.90 15.27
C PHE A 94 0.51 -0.10 15.65
N ASP A 95 0.21 -1.39 15.72
CA ASP A 95 1.20 -2.44 15.86
C ASP A 95 2.20 -2.40 14.71
N ARG A 96 1.72 -2.27 13.48
CA ARG A 96 2.58 -2.18 12.31
C ARG A 96 3.45 -0.93 12.32
N ILE A 97 2.91 0.23 12.72
CA ILE A 97 3.70 1.46 12.85
C ILE A 97 4.85 1.25 13.84
N LEU A 98 4.55 0.64 15.00
CA LEU A 98 5.53 0.37 16.04
C LEU A 98 6.67 -0.53 15.54
N GLU A 99 6.34 -1.65 14.91
CA GLU A 99 7.28 -2.61 14.34
C GLU A 99 8.14 -1.99 13.23
N ALA A 100 7.50 -1.29 12.29
CA ALA A 100 8.19 -0.69 11.17
C ALA A 100 9.17 0.41 11.60
N VAL A 101 8.79 1.24 12.57
CA VAL A 101 9.69 2.27 13.11
C VAL A 101 10.86 1.63 13.86
N GLU A 102 10.63 0.59 14.67
CA GLU A 102 11.69 -0.14 15.35
C GLU A 102 12.70 -0.71 14.36
N GLU A 103 12.21 -1.40 13.32
CA GLU A 103 13.03 -1.93 12.24
C GLU A 103 13.80 -0.80 11.51
N GLY A 104 13.12 0.31 11.22
CA GLY A 104 13.74 1.46 10.59
C GLY A 104 14.87 2.09 11.41
N ILE A 105 14.73 2.12 12.75
CA ILE A 105 15.76 2.61 13.66
C ILE A 105 16.94 1.64 13.71
N MET A 106 16.69 0.33 13.82
CA MET A 106 17.72 -0.71 13.88
C MET A 106 18.55 -0.74 12.59
N ASN A 107 17.89 -0.70 11.44
CA ASN A 107 18.52 -0.78 10.12
C ASN A 107 18.95 0.59 9.56
N LYS A 108 18.88 1.67 10.35
CA LYS A 108 19.25 3.04 9.96
C LYS A 108 18.56 3.52 8.67
N LYS A 109 17.33 3.07 8.44
CA LYS A 109 16.54 3.44 7.25
C LYS A 109 16.13 4.91 7.33
N LYS A 110 15.97 5.56 6.16
CA LYS A 110 15.41 6.93 6.04
C LYS A 110 13.92 6.92 5.76
N LYS A 111 13.43 5.77 5.31
CA LYS A 111 12.05 5.52 4.91
C LYS A 111 11.69 4.07 5.24
N ILE A 112 10.47 3.84 5.70
CA ILE A 112 9.92 2.51 5.99
C ILE A 112 8.64 2.30 5.21
N LYS A 113 8.37 1.05 4.87
CA LYS A 113 7.11 0.62 4.27
C LYS A 113 6.16 0.20 5.39
N LEU A 114 4.98 0.83 5.45
CA LEU A 114 3.97 0.48 6.45
C LEU A 114 3.03 -0.60 5.94
N PHE A 115 2.43 -0.37 4.76
CA PHE A 115 1.46 -1.24 4.15
C PHE A 115 1.68 -1.35 2.65
N GLN A 116 1.30 -2.46 2.08
CA GLN A 116 1.16 -2.62 0.63
C GLN A 116 -0.31 -2.42 0.25
N ILE A 117 -0.57 -1.60 -0.76
CA ILE A 117 -1.92 -1.42 -1.28
C ILE A 117 -2.20 -2.55 -2.24
N SER A 118 -3.02 -3.52 -1.81
CA SER A 118 -3.48 -4.63 -2.63
C SER A 118 -2.34 -5.24 -3.49
N ASN A 119 -2.66 -5.92 -4.57
CA ASN A 119 -1.70 -6.52 -5.49
C ASN A 119 -1.07 -5.52 -6.49
N THR A 120 -1.05 -4.22 -6.16
CA THR A 120 -0.57 -3.17 -7.07
C THR A 120 0.94 -2.96 -7.02
N GLY A 121 1.64 -3.49 -6.01
CA GLY A 121 3.05 -3.19 -5.74
C GLY A 121 3.28 -1.76 -5.23
N VAL A 122 2.22 -1.04 -4.88
CA VAL A 122 2.30 0.30 -4.27
C VAL A 122 2.34 0.15 -2.76
N TYR A 123 3.24 0.91 -2.11
CA TYR A 123 3.40 0.91 -0.67
C TYR A 123 3.01 2.26 -0.07
N ILE A 124 2.41 2.21 1.12
CA ILE A 124 2.30 3.37 1.99
C ILE A 124 3.60 3.45 2.78
N ASP A 125 4.38 4.48 2.48
CA ASP A 125 5.68 4.71 3.09
C ASP A 125 5.60 5.79 4.16
N SER A 126 6.45 5.68 5.18
CA SER A 126 6.67 6.74 6.16
C SER A 126 8.13 7.19 6.16
N LEU A 127 8.35 8.49 6.05
CA LEU A 127 9.68 9.09 6.14
C LEU A 127 10.11 9.21 7.60
N LYS A 128 11.41 9.13 7.86
CA LYS A 128 11.98 9.19 9.22
C LYS A 128 11.52 10.42 10.00
N ARG A 129 11.33 11.56 9.35
CA ARG A 129 10.86 12.81 9.97
C ARG A 129 9.44 12.69 10.53
N ASP A 130 8.61 11.80 9.97
CA ASP A 130 7.21 11.63 10.33
C ASP A 130 7.00 10.54 11.39
N TRP A 131 8.03 9.71 11.67
CA TRP A 131 7.95 8.62 12.66
C TRP A 131 7.58 9.08 14.07
N PRO A 132 8.13 10.22 14.60
CA PRO A 132 7.73 10.69 15.92
C PRO A 132 6.24 11.03 16.01
N ALA A 133 5.64 11.55 14.94
CA ALA A 133 4.20 11.83 14.90
C ALA A 133 3.38 10.53 14.94
N GLY A 134 3.74 9.55 14.11
CA GLY A 134 3.10 8.23 14.09
C GLY A 134 3.18 7.51 15.45
N LEU A 135 4.35 7.54 16.11
CA LEU A 135 4.53 6.93 17.43
C LEU A 135 3.70 7.62 18.54
N ARG A 136 3.50 8.95 18.47
CA ARG A 136 2.63 9.65 19.44
C ARG A 136 1.18 9.23 19.28
N VAL A 137 0.67 9.16 18.05
CA VAL A 137 -0.70 8.71 17.81
C VAL A 137 -0.88 7.25 18.24
N ALA A 138 0.09 6.39 17.95
CA ALA A 138 0.08 5.01 18.43
C ALA A 138 0.10 4.92 19.96
N HIS A 139 0.89 5.76 20.64
CA HIS A 139 0.95 5.82 22.08
C HIS A 139 -0.41 6.24 22.70
N GLU A 140 -1.08 7.25 22.13
CA GLU A 140 -2.42 7.67 22.58
C GLU A 140 -3.42 6.51 22.46
N TYR A 141 -3.41 5.81 21.32
CA TYR A 141 -4.26 4.64 21.13
C TYR A 141 -3.97 3.53 22.15
N PHE A 142 -2.69 3.17 22.38
CA PHE A 142 -2.35 2.14 23.35
C PHE A 142 -2.68 2.53 24.79
N LEU A 143 -2.70 3.82 25.13
CA LEU A 143 -3.20 4.31 26.41
C LEU A 143 -4.72 4.10 26.52
N GLU A 144 -5.48 4.36 25.49
CA GLU A 144 -6.94 4.15 25.49
C GLU A 144 -7.33 2.69 25.66
N VAL A 145 -6.54 1.76 25.08
CA VAL A 145 -6.76 0.32 25.19
C VAL A 145 -6.02 -0.32 26.37
N GLU A 146 -5.36 0.49 27.22
CA GLU A 146 -4.61 0.07 28.42
C GLU A 146 -3.46 -0.91 28.14
N ASP A 147 -2.87 -0.89 26.92
CA ASP A 147 -1.69 -1.67 26.56
C ASP A 147 -0.39 -0.91 26.94
N TYR A 148 -0.08 -0.96 28.24
CA TYR A 148 1.05 -0.21 28.81
C TYR A 148 2.42 -0.68 28.31
N ASP A 149 2.56 -1.93 27.90
CA ASP A 149 3.81 -2.45 27.34
C ASP A 149 4.12 -1.78 26.00
N LYS A 150 3.12 -1.62 25.15
CA LYS A 150 3.25 -0.92 23.88
C LYS A 150 3.40 0.59 24.06
N CYS A 151 2.74 1.18 25.07
CA CYS A 151 2.97 2.59 25.44
C CYS A 151 4.44 2.83 25.79
N LYS A 152 5.03 1.98 26.63
CA LYS A 152 6.44 2.07 26.99
C LYS A 152 7.34 1.94 25.76
N LYS A 153 7.03 0.98 24.88
CA LYS A 153 7.79 0.78 23.64
C LYS A 153 7.75 2.03 22.74
N CYS A 154 6.60 2.71 22.62
CA CYS A 154 6.49 3.98 21.90
C CYS A 154 7.43 5.05 22.46
N ILE A 155 7.48 5.20 23.79
CA ILE A 155 8.34 6.18 24.46
C ILE A 155 9.82 5.85 24.22
N ASP A 156 10.22 4.59 24.39
CA ASP A 156 11.59 4.14 24.17
C ASP A 156 12.06 4.41 22.72
N LEU A 157 11.19 4.23 21.73
CA LEU A 157 11.49 4.52 20.34
C LEU A 157 11.56 6.03 20.06
N LEU A 158 10.70 6.84 20.69
CA LEU A 158 10.77 8.30 20.60
C LEU A 158 12.08 8.85 21.15
N ASP A 159 12.55 8.31 22.28
CA ASP A 159 13.80 8.73 22.89
C ASP A 159 15.02 8.32 22.03
N LYS A 160 14.99 7.12 21.45
CA LYS A 160 16.02 6.69 20.47
C LYS A 160 16.07 7.59 19.23
N LEU A 161 14.92 8.11 18.78
CA LEU A 161 14.87 9.04 17.65
C LEU A 161 15.44 10.42 18.01
N LYS A 162 15.14 10.94 19.23
CA LYS A 162 15.69 12.21 19.72
C LYS A 162 17.21 12.15 19.87
N ALA A 163 17.73 11.12 20.54
CA ALA A 163 19.15 10.94 20.76
C ALA A 163 19.98 10.90 19.46
N LYS A 164 19.38 10.50 18.34
CA LYS A 164 20.02 10.48 17.01
C LYS A 164 19.91 11.80 16.23
N LEU A 165 19.13 12.76 16.71
CA LEU A 165 19.02 14.11 16.11
C LEU A 165 20.00 15.11 16.76
N GLU A 166 20.56 14.78 17.93
CA GLU A 166 21.50 15.62 18.69
C GLU A 166 22.98 15.26 18.44
N CYS A 167 23.23 14.25 17.61
CA CYS A 167 24.56 13.87 17.12
C CYS A 167 24.69 14.20 15.63
#